data_868203838dda10ccd13912dea3c941a4
#
_entry.id   868203838dda10ccd13912dea3c941a4
#
_cell.length_a   1.000
_cell.length_b   1.000
_cell.length_c   1.000
_cell.angle_alpha   90.00
_cell.angle_beta   90.00
_cell.angle_gamma   90.00
#
_symmetry.space_group_name_H-M   'P 1'
#
loop_
_entity.id
_entity.type
_entity.pdbx_description
1 polymer ?
#
loop_
_entity_poly.entity_id
_entity_poly.type
_entity_poly.pdbx_seq_one_letter_code
_entity_poly.pdbx_strand_id
1 'polypeptide(L)'
;MIKLVFATSNPHKLQEIKNIAGDTDINFLLPPNGFDPIEDGTTFEENSYIKAKEASKLSGILALADDSGLCVEALDGAPGIYSARYADTPQARIDKLLNALTEKENRNAKFVCAMTIVNPNGEIVFQTRGECHGHIAYKQAGTNGFGYDPVFIPNDTPFTKTQGIEITMAELSEDDKNKISHRGQALRNVLEFLRNKF
;
A
#
# COMPACT_ATOMS: atom_id res chain seq x y z
N MET A 1 -0.51 25.86 -3.15
CA MET A 1 -0.63 24.54 -3.81
C MET A 1 0.75 23.87 -3.85
N ILE A 2 0.92 22.79 -3.12
CA ILE A 2 2.18 22.03 -3.01
C ILE A 2 2.30 21.11 -4.22
N LYS A 3 3.42 21.15 -4.95
CA LYS A 3 3.70 20.17 -6.00
C LYS A 3 4.45 18.98 -5.39
N LEU A 4 3.91 17.78 -5.58
CA LEU A 4 4.47 16.54 -5.03
C LEU A 4 4.46 15.45 -6.10
N VAL A 5 5.63 14.93 -6.48
CA VAL A 5 5.68 13.78 -7.38
C VAL A 5 5.28 12.53 -6.61
N PHE A 6 4.31 11.77 -7.10
CA PHE A 6 4.00 10.44 -6.58
C PHE A 6 4.72 9.39 -7.41
N ALA A 7 5.78 8.83 -6.83
CA ALA A 7 6.73 7.92 -7.47
C ALA A 7 6.16 6.50 -7.57
N THR A 8 5.23 6.31 -8.49
CA THR A 8 4.62 5.00 -8.77
C THR A 8 4.42 4.78 -10.26
N SER A 9 4.61 3.54 -10.70
CA SER A 9 4.19 3.05 -12.03
C SER A 9 2.84 2.30 -11.96
N ASN A 10 2.27 2.11 -10.76
CA ASN A 10 1.01 1.38 -10.57
C ASN A 10 -0.20 2.33 -10.63
N PRO A 11 -1.06 2.24 -11.67
CA PRO A 11 -2.21 3.13 -11.82
C PRO A 11 -3.26 2.97 -10.72
N HIS A 12 -3.42 1.78 -10.15
CA HIS A 12 -4.35 1.54 -9.04
C HIS A 12 -3.93 2.30 -7.78
N LYS A 13 -2.62 2.33 -7.48
CA LYS A 13 -2.10 3.10 -6.36
C LYS A 13 -2.33 4.61 -6.55
N LEU A 14 -2.09 5.12 -7.75
CA LEU A 14 -2.32 6.53 -8.04
C LEU A 14 -3.79 6.91 -7.88
N GLN A 15 -4.71 6.05 -8.32
CA GLN A 15 -6.14 6.30 -8.17
C GLN A 15 -6.56 6.29 -6.69
N GLU A 16 -6.11 5.31 -5.91
CA GLU A 16 -6.37 5.28 -4.46
C GLU A 16 -5.84 6.54 -3.75
N ILE A 17 -4.61 6.97 -4.07
CA ILE A 17 -4.02 8.19 -3.49
C ILE A 17 -4.89 9.42 -3.78
N LYS A 18 -5.35 9.59 -5.03
CA LYS A 18 -6.21 10.70 -5.41
C LYS A 18 -7.57 10.67 -4.72
N ASN A 19 -8.18 9.49 -4.61
CA ASN A 19 -9.47 9.31 -3.96
C ASN A 19 -9.38 9.59 -2.45
N ILE A 20 -8.32 9.13 -1.78
CA ILE A 20 -8.10 9.36 -0.35
C ILE A 20 -7.76 10.84 -0.08
N ALA A 21 -6.93 11.45 -0.95
CA ALA A 21 -6.52 12.84 -0.79
C ALA A 21 -7.70 13.81 -0.96
N GLY A 22 -8.67 13.48 -1.83
CA GLY A 22 -9.82 14.33 -2.11
C GLY A 22 -9.40 15.73 -2.58
N ASP A 23 -10.20 16.74 -2.20
CA ASP A 23 -9.89 18.14 -2.47
C ASP A 23 -8.80 18.63 -1.50
N THR A 24 -7.56 18.67 -1.98
CA THR A 24 -6.40 19.16 -1.22
C THR A 24 -5.62 20.21 -2.00
N ASP A 25 -4.86 21.05 -1.30
CA ASP A 25 -3.90 21.98 -1.91
C ASP A 25 -2.63 21.28 -2.45
N ILE A 26 -2.67 19.95 -2.61
CA ILE A 26 -1.55 19.16 -3.11
C ILE A 26 -1.82 18.75 -4.55
N ASN A 27 -0.92 19.15 -5.45
CA ASN A 27 -0.92 18.72 -6.84
C ASN A 27 -0.01 17.50 -7.00
N PHE A 28 -0.61 16.31 -7.09
CA PHE A 28 0.12 15.07 -7.35
C PHE A 28 0.52 14.97 -8.83
N LEU A 29 1.82 14.91 -9.07
CA LEU A 29 2.42 14.76 -10.38
C LEU A 29 2.91 13.33 -10.58
N LEU A 30 2.93 12.88 -11.82
CA LEU A 30 3.57 11.61 -12.18
C LEU A 30 5.10 11.76 -12.17
N PRO A 31 5.85 10.66 -11.96
CA PRO A 31 7.29 10.69 -12.08
C PRO A 31 7.72 11.05 -13.50
N PRO A 32 8.88 11.72 -13.68
CA PRO A 32 9.40 12.05 -15.01
C PRO A 32 9.77 10.82 -15.81
N ASN A 33 9.95 11.02 -17.13
CA ASN A 33 10.51 9.98 -18.01
C ASN A 33 11.89 9.55 -17.49
N GLY A 34 12.18 8.25 -17.56
CA GLY A 34 13.42 7.68 -17.06
C GLY A 34 13.37 7.27 -15.58
N PHE A 35 12.21 7.39 -14.93
CA PHE A 35 12.00 6.84 -13.60
C PHE A 35 11.88 5.32 -13.65
N ASP A 36 12.92 4.63 -13.19
CA ASP A 36 13.02 3.15 -13.17
C ASP A 36 13.87 2.70 -11.96
N PRO A 37 13.38 2.88 -10.72
CA PRO A 37 14.14 2.58 -9.52
C PRO A 37 14.38 1.09 -9.34
N ILE A 38 15.62 0.73 -8.97
CA ILE A 38 15.95 -0.63 -8.54
C ILE A 38 15.56 -0.76 -7.06
N GLU A 39 14.48 -1.48 -6.81
CA GLU A 39 13.98 -1.75 -5.45
C GLU A 39 14.75 -2.93 -4.83
N ASP A 40 15.95 -2.67 -4.32
CA ASP A 40 16.87 -3.63 -3.69
C ASP A 40 16.92 -3.51 -2.16
N GLY A 41 16.04 -2.71 -1.58
CA GLY A 41 15.86 -2.59 -0.14
C GLY A 41 15.34 -3.87 0.50
N THR A 42 15.62 -4.03 1.79
CA THR A 42 15.21 -5.18 2.61
C THR A 42 13.95 -4.92 3.42
N THR A 43 13.48 -3.68 3.45
CA THR A 43 12.27 -3.23 4.14
C THR A 43 11.38 -2.39 3.22
N PHE A 44 10.10 -2.25 3.59
CA PHE A 44 9.17 -1.36 2.88
C PHE A 44 9.64 0.10 2.95
N GLU A 45 10.21 0.50 4.08
CA GLU A 45 10.75 1.84 4.30
C GLU A 45 11.92 2.14 3.36
N GLU A 46 12.85 1.20 3.22
CA GLU A 46 13.99 1.35 2.30
C GLU A 46 13.53 1.44 0.84
N ASN A 47 12.62 0.57 0.40
CA ASN A 47 12.11 0.59 -0.96
C ASN A 47 11.32 1.87 -1.25
N SER A 48 10.49 2.33 -0.32
CA SER A 48 9.79 3.62 -0.49
C SER A 48 10.76 4.79 -0.58
N TYR A 49 11.84 4.78 0.23
CA TYR A 49 12.89 5.78 0.15
C TYR A 49 13.63 5.77 -1.19
N ILE A 50 14.04 4.60 -1.68
CA ILE A 50 14.73 4.44 -2.98
C ILE A 50 13.90 5.07 -4.09
N LYS A 51 12.61 4.74 -4.17
CA LYS A 51 11.68 5.29 -5.16
C LYS A 51 11.51 6.81 -5.03
N ALA A 52 11.26 7.30 -3.82
CA ALA A 52 11.08 8.73 -3.59
C ALA A 52 12.33 9.53 -3.92
N LYS A 53 13.51 9.03 -3.56
CA LYS A 53 14.81 9.66 -3.83
C LYS A 53 15.07 9.80 -5.32
N GLU A 54 14.85 8.74 -6.10
CA GLU A 54 15.04 8.79 -7.55
C GLU A 54 14.07 9.76 -8.20
N ALA A 55 12.78 9.69 -7.86
CA ALA A 55 11.77 10.59 -8.39
C ALA A 55 12.04 12.06 -8.05
N SER A 56 12.47 12.34 -6.81
CA SER A 56 12.82 13.69 -6.37
C SER A 56 14.06 14.23 -7.09
N LYS A 57 15.09 13.39 -7.27
CA LYS A 57 16.30 13.74 -8.02
C LYS A 57 16.00 14.08 -9.48
N LEU A 58 15.17 13.27 -10.13
CA LEU A 58 14.79 13.47 -11.54
C LEU A 58 13.89 14.68 -11.75
N SER A 59 12.97 14.94 -10.83
CA SER A 59 11.99 16.02 -10.98
C SER A 59 12.47 17.38 -10.45
N GLY A 60 13.46 17.40 -9.53
CA GLY A 60 13.93 18.60 -8.85
C GLY A 60 12.96 19.16 -7.80
N ILE A 61 11.91 18.39 -7.41
CA ILE A 61 10.94 18.77 -6.38
C ILE A 61 10.73 17.66 -5.38
N LEU A 62 9.92 17.90 -4.34
CA LEU A 62 9.52 16.87 -3.38
C LEU A 62 8.87 15.67 -4.09
N ALA A 63 9.25 14.47 -3.67
CA ALA A 63 8.61 13.25 -4.14
C ALA A 63 8.15 12.38 -2.97
N LEU A 64 6.97 11.80 -3.10
CA LEU A 64 6.37 10.81 -2.24
C LEU A 64 6.42 9.45 -2.95
N ALA A 65 6.85 8.41 -2.27
CA ALA A 65 6.68 7.04 -2.74
C ALA A 65 6.04 6.18 -1.66
N ASP A 66 5.33 5.13 -2.08
CA ASP A 66 4.89 4.05 -1.21
C ASP A 66 5.59 2.73 -1.58
N ASP A 67 5.89 1.93 -0.57
CA ASP A 67 6.09 0.49 -0.76
C ASP A 67 5.13 -0.28 0.13
N SER A 68 4.51 -1.33 -0.42
CA SER A 68 3.39 -2.00 0.24
C SER A 68 3.39 -3.48 -0.05
N GLY A 69 2.92 -4.26 0.91
CA GLY A 69 2.78 -5.69 0.74
C GLY A 69 1.93 -6.35 1.81
N LEU A 70 1.67 -7.62 1.58
CA LEU A 70 0.99 -8.53 2.48
C LEU A 70 2.02 -9.31 3.30
N CYS A 71 1.90 -9.29 4.61
CA CYS A 71 2.73 -10.09 5.52
C CYS A 71 1.84 -11.13 6.22
N VAL A 72 2.17 -12.41 6.10
CA VAL A 72 1.41 -13.52 6.68
C VAL A 72 2.24 -14.20 7.77
N GLU A 73 1.70 -14.30 8.99
CA GLU A 73 2.44 -14.80 10.15
C GLU A 73 2.93 -16.23 9.96
N ALA A 74 2.06 -17.15 9.49
CA ALA A 74 2.41 -18.55 9.27
C ALA A 74 3.44 -18.79 8.16
N LEU A 75 3.81 -17.73 7.42
CA LEU A 75 4.80 -17.74 6.35
C LEU A 75 6.00 -16.83 6.68
N ASP A 76 6.27 -16.60 7.99
CA ASP A 76 7.36 -15.76 8.47
C ASP A 76 7.38 -14.36 7.82
N GLY A 77 6.19 -13.80 7.58
CA GLY A 77 6.01 -12.51 6.96
C GLY A 77 6.00 -12.51 5.42
N ALA A 78 6.20 -13.65 4.77
CA ALA A 78 6.05 -13.72 3.32
C ALA A 78 4.58 -13.52 2.89
N PRO A 79 4.35 -12.95 1.68
CA PRO A 79 5.29 -12.51 0.66
C PRO A 79 6.05 -11.21 0.97
N GLY A 80 5.58 -10.36 1.92
CA GLY A 80 6.27 -9.15 2.37
C GLY A 80 6.58 -8.18 1.23
N ILE A 81 7.81 -7.69 1.15
CA ILE A 81 8.30 -6.79 0.09
C ILE A 81 8.25 -7.44 -1.31
N TYR A 82 8.09 -8.75 -1.40
CA TYR A 82 7.96 -9.48 -2.67
C TYR A 82 6.50 -9.66 -3.11
N SER A 83 5.53 -9.02 -2.46
CA SER A 83 4.10 -9.19 -2.72
C SER A 83 3.73 -9.04 -4.20
N ALA A 84 4.27 -8.03 -4.88
CA ALA A 84 4.01 -7.80 -6.30
C ALA A 84 4.71 -8.80 -7.23
N ARG A 85 5.76 -9.46 -6.75
CA ARG A 85 6.62 -10.39 -7.51
C ARG A 85 6.49 -11.84 -7.03
N TYR A 86 5.49 -12.14 -6.20
CA TYR A 86 5.29 -13.46 -5.60
C TYR A 86 4.94 -14.53 -6.63
N ALA A 87 4.30 -14.15 -7.74
CA ALA A 87 4.09 -14.92 -8.96
C ALA A 87 3.77 -13.97 -10.13
N ASP A 88 3.74 -14.49 -11.36
CA ASP A 88 3.70 -13.70 -12.60
C ASP A 88 2.36 -12.97 -12.80
N THR A 89 1.24 -13.55 -12.36
CA THR A 89 -0.09 -12.94 -12.50
C THR A 89 -0.76 -12.70 -11.15
N PRO A 90 -1.70 -11.75 -11.04
CA PRO A 90 -2.48 -11.55 -9.81
C PRO A 90 -3.15 -12.82 -9.31
N GLN A 91 -3.76 -13.61 -10.20
CA GLN A 91 -4.40 -14.87 -9.82
C GLN A 91 -3.37 -15.89 -9.32
N ALA A 92 -2.25 -16.05 -10.01
CA ALA A 92 -1.19 -16.98 -9.58
C ALA A 92 -0.60 -16.61 -8.22
N ARG A 93 -0.54 -15.31 -7.86
CA ARG A 93 -0.11 -14.87 -6.52
C ARG A 93 -1.08 -15.32 -5.44
N ILE A 94 -2.38 -15.19 -5.67
CA ILE A 94 -3.44 -15.64 -4.75
C ILE A 94 -3.40 -17.17 -4.62
N ASP A 95 -3.33 -17.89 -5.72
CA ASP A 95 -3.29 -19.35 -5.72
C ASP A 95 -2.05 -19.87 -4.96
N LYS A 96 -0.89 -19.28 -5.20
CA LYS A 96 0.34 -19.61 -4.48
C LYS A 96 0.22 -19.35 -2.98
N LEU A 97 -0.38 -18.23 -2.59
CA LEU A 97 -0.62 -17.90 -1.19
C LEU A 97 -1.56 -18.89 -0.52
N LEU A 98 -2.71 -19.19 -1.14
CA LEU A 98 -3.69 -20.13 -0.59
C LEU A 98 -3.12 -21.53 -0.49
N ASN A 99 -2.35 -21.98 -1.49
CA ASN A 99 -1.67 -23.27 -1.46
C ASN A 99 -0.64 -23.37 -0.33
N ALA A 100 0.13 -22.30 -0.10
CA ALA A 100 1.10 -22.24 1.01
C ALA A 100 0.44 -22.30 2.40
N LEU A 101 -0.85 -22.01 2.48
CA LEU A 101 -1.63 -21.97 3.72
C LEU A 101 -2.57 -23.17 3.87
N THR A 102 -2.52 -24.20 2.99
CA THR A 102 -3.47 -25.31 2.98
C THR A 102 -3.52 -26.05 4.32
N GLU A 103 -2.36 -26.28 4.96
CA GLU A 103 -2.27 -27.00 6.24
C GLU A 103 -1.97 -26.06 7.43
N LYS A 104 -2.18 -24.77 7.26
CA LYS A 104 -1.90 -23.78 8.31
C LYS A 104 -3.20 -23.33 8.98
N GLU A 105 -3.27 -23.52 10.31
CA GLU A 105 -4.38 -23.01 11.13
C GLU A 105 -4.24 -21.51 11.35
N ASN A 106 -3.02 -21.03 11.61
CA ASN A 106 -2.76 -19.60 11.73
C ASN A 106 -2.81 -18.94 10.34
N ARG A 107 -3.81 -18.13 10.15
CA ARG A 107 -4.01 -17.36 8.91
C ARG A 107 -3.85 -15.85 9.12
N ASN A 108 -3.39 -15.43 10.32
CA ASN A 108 -3.19 -14.03 10.64
C ASN A 108 -2.25 -13.38 9.62
N ALA A 109 -2.64 -12.20 9.21
CA ALA A 109 -1.90 -11.43 8.22
C ALA A 109 -2.11 -9.93 8.44
N LYS A 110 -1.26 -9.14 7.82
CA LYS A 110 -1.45 -7.69 7.74
C LYS A 110 -0.99 -7.17 6.39
N PHE A 111 -1.71 -6.19 5.87
CA PHE A 111 -1.17 -5.31 4.86
C PHE A 111 -0.32 -4.22 5.51
N VAL A 112 0.78 -3.89 4.85
CA VAL A 112 1.71 -2.84 5.25
C VAL A 112 1.88 -1.85 4.10
N CYS A 113 1.94 -0.56 4.42
CA CYS A 113 2.32 0.50 3.50
C CYS A 113 3.29 1.44 4.20
N ALA A 114 4.54 1.49 3.74
CA ALA A 114 5.49 2.53 4.10
C ALA A 114 5.42 3.65 3.08
N MET A 115 5.38 4.90 3.54
CA MET A 115 5.42 6.09 2.69
C MET A 115 6.58 6.99 3.09
N THR A 116 7.36 7.45 2.11
CA THR A 116 8.51 8.33 2.32
C THR A 116 8.42 9.55 1.42
N ILE A 117 8.61 10.74 2.00
CA ILE A 117 8.80 12.00 1.28
C ILE A 117 10.29 12.34 1.29
N VAL A 118 10.85 12.61 0.11
CA VAL A 118 12.26 12.98 -0.07
C VAL A 118 12.35 14.31 -0.82
N ASN A 119 13.31 15.13 -0.42
CA ASN A 119 13.63 16.38 -1.09
C ASN A 119 14.68 16.18 -2.22
N PRO A 120 14.93 17.17 -3.09
CA PRO A 120 15.90 17.05 -4.18
C PRO A 120 17.34 16.77 -3.75
N ASN A 121 17.70 17.05 -2.48
CA ASN A 121 19.02 16.72 -1.92
C ASN A 121 19.14 15.24 -1.49
N GLY A 122 18.05 14.47 -1.59
CA GLY A 122 18.01 13.06 -1.19
C GLY A 122 17.73 12.84 0.30
N GLU A 123 17.34 13.88 1.03
CA GLU A 123 17.05 13.81 2.47
C GLU A 123 15.60 13.41 2.69
N ILE A 124 15.37 12.52 3.68
CA ILE A 124 14.03 12.15 4.13
C ILE A 124 13.41 13.36 4.85
N VAL A 125 12.32 13.86 4.28
CA VAL A 125 11.52 14.96 4.88
C VAL A 125 10.48 14.40 5.84
N PHE A 126 9.89 13.25 5.50
CA PHE A 126 8.92 12.54 6.31
C PHE A 126 8.88 11.07 5.91
N GLN A 127 8.69 10.20 6.89
CA GLN A 127 8.47 8.78 6.66
C GLN A 127 7.42 8.26 7.64
N THR A 128 6.51 7.44 7.16
CA THR A 128 5.42 6.88 7.96
C THR A 128 5.05 5.49 7.48
N ARG A 129 4.35 4.76 8.34
CA ARG A 129 3.85 3.42 8.09
C ARG A 129 2.38 3.33 8.47
N GLY A 130 1.58 2.67 7.62
CA GLY A 130 0.22 2.26 7.92
C GLY A 130 0.10 0.75 7.86
N GLU A 131 -0.72 0.17 8.72
CA GLU A 131 -0.97 -1.27 8.77
C GLU A 131 -2.47 -1.55 8.84
N CYS A 132 -2.91 -2.58 8.14
CA CYS A 132 -4.26 -3.11 8.27
C CYS A 132 -4.17 -4.57 8.67
N HIS A 133 -4.54 -4.89 9.89
CA HIS A 133 -4.52 -6.24 10.43
C HIS A 133 -5.76 -7.03 10.03
N GLY A 134 -5.59 -8.33 9.81
CA GLY A 134 -6.63 -9.22 9.38
C GLY A 134 -6.16 -10.66 9.30
N HIS A 135 -6.81 -11.44 8.48
CA HIS A 135 -6.43 -12.82 8.19
C HIS A 135 -6.76 -13.22 6.76
N ILE A 136 -6.17 -14.32 6.29
CA ILE A 136 -6.38 -14.83 4.94
C ILE A 136 -7.60 -15.75 4.91
N ALA A 137 -8.55 -15.45 4.03
CA ALA A 137 -9.71 -16.29 3.75
C ALA A 137 -9.31 -17.64 3.14
N TYR A 138 -10.16 -18.65 3.27
CA TYR A 138 -9.95 -19.96 2.65
C TYR A 138 -10.22 -19.97 1.14
N LYS A 139 -10.99 -19.01 0.65
CA LYS A 139 -11.36 -18.84 -0.76
C LYS A 139 -11.48 -17.36 -1.11
N GLN A 140 -11.40 -17.05 -2.38
CA GLN A 140 -11.61 -15.72 -2.90
C GLN A 140 -13.08 -15.29 -2.79
N ALA A 141 -13.31 -14.01 -2.47
CA ALA A 141 -14.61 -13.35 -2.51
C ALA A 141 -14.45 -11.88 -2.92
N GLY A 142 -15.49 -11.33 -3.55
CA GLY A 142 -15.48 -9.94 -4.03
C GLY A 142 -14.70 -9.74 -5.33
N THR A 143 -14.88 -8.55 -5.91
CA THR A 143 -14.28 -8.18 -7.22
C THR A 143 -13.67 -6.80 -7.22
N ASN A 144 -13.80 -6.04 -6.12
CA ASN A 144 -13.23 -4.72 -5.99
C ASN A 144 -11.74 -4.78 -5.61
N GLY A 145 -11.06 -3.65 -5.75
CA GLY A 145 -9.65 -3.53 -5.38
C GLY A 145 -8.69 -4.25 -6.32
N PHE A 146 -7.57 -4.71 -5.78
CA PHE A 146 -6.50 -5.38 -6.53
C PHE A 146 -5.60 -6.24 -5.63
N GLY A 147 -4.71 -7.02 -6.25
CA GLY A 147 -3.72 -7.83 -5.54
C GLY A 147 -4.36 -8.92 -4.69
N TYR A 148 -4.14 -8.90 -3.39
CA TYR A 148 -4.64 -9.90 -2.44
C TYR A 148 -5.97 -9.52 -1.77
N ASP A 149 -6.60 -8.41 -2.17
CA ASP A 149 -7.88 -7.97 -1.61
C ASP A 149 -8.97 -9.07 -1.60
N PRO A 150 -9.09 -9.94 -2.64
CA PRO A 150 -10.10 -11.00 -2.66
C PRO A 150 -9.92 -12.10 -1.60
N VAL A 151 -8.76 -12.16 -0.95
CA VAL A 151 -8.46 -13.18 0.07
C VAL A 151 -8.09 -12.60 1.43
N PHE A 152 -8.11 -11.29 1.60
CA PHE A 152 -7.78 -10.65 2.87
C PHE A 152 -9.04 -10.16 3.58
N ILE A 153 -9.29 -10.65 4.78
CA ILE A 153 -10.39 -10.24 5.66
C ILE A 153 -9.83 -9.32 6.74
N PRO A 154 -10.16 -8.02 6.72
CA PRO A 154 -9.70 -7.08 7.75
C PRO A 154 -10.45 -7.28 9.07
N ASN A 155 -9.74 -7.16 10.20
CA ASN A 155 -10.32 -7.34 11.54
C ASN A 155 -11.32 -6.24 11.90
N ASP A 156 -11.06 -5.03 11.45
CA ASP A 156 -11.79 -3.82 11.85
C ASP A 156 -12.60 -3.23 10.70
N THR A 157 -13.68 -3.91 10.31
CA THR A 157 -14.67 -3.33 9.41
C THR A 157 -15.90 -2.85 10.18
N PRO A 158 -16.66 -1.89 9.66
CA PRO A 158 -17.98 -1.57 10.21
C PRO A 158 -18.90 -2.79 10.28
N PHE A 159 -18.79 -3.69 9.30
CA PHE A 159 -19.60 -4.91 9.21
C PHE A 159 -19.22 -5.96 10.26
N THR A 160 -17.91 -6.17 10.49
CA THR A 160 -17.42 -7.09 11.52
C THR A 160 -17.86 -6.61 12.91
N LYS A 161 -17.73 -5.31 13.18
CA LYS A 161 -18.07 -4.71 14.48
C LYS A 161 -19.57 -4.71 14.78
N THR A 162 -20.44 -4.51 13.77
CA THR A 162 -21.88 -4.35 13.99
C THR A 162 -22.69 -5.62 13.77
N GLN A 163 -22.22 -6.52 12.91
CA GLN A 163 -23.01 -7.68 12.44
C GLN A 163 -22.26 -9.01 12.60
N GLY A 164 -20.98 -8.99 12.98
CA GLY A 164 -20.16 -10.22 13.06
C GLY A 164 -19.89 -10.88 11.69
N ILE A 165 -20.11 -10.14 10.60
CA ILE A 165 -19.93 -10.66 9.23
C ILE A 165 -18.50 -10.38 8.80
N GLU A 166 -17.78 -11.44 8.46
CA GLU A 166 -16.47 -11.38 7.84
C GLU A 166 -16.60 -11.20 6.33
N ILE A 167 -16.00 -10.16 5.80
CA ILE A 167 -15.96 -9.86 4.36
C ILE A 167 -14.53 -9.53 3.96
N THR A 168 -14.17 -9.87 2.73
CA THR A 168 -12.86 -9.54 2.19
C THR A 168 -12.75 -8.05 1.83
N MET A 169 -11.52 -7.56 1.68
CA MET A 169 -11.28 -6.20 1.16
C MET A 169 -11.93 -5.98 -0.22
N ALA A 170 -12.04 -7.02 -1.04
CA ALA A 170 -12.64 -6.94 -2.37
C ALA A 170 -14.19 -6.93 -2.36
N GLU A 171 -14.81 -7.14 -1.22
CA GLU A 171 -16.26 -6.99 -1.03
C GLU A 171 -16.65 -5.61 -0.48
N LEU A 172 -15.67 -4.83 -0.01
CA LEU A 172 -15.87 -3.47 0.46
C LEU A 172 -16.05 -2.50 -0.72
N SER A 173 -16.81 -1.42 -0.47
CA SER A 173 -16.75 -0.26 -1.35
C SER A 173 -15.34 0.36 -1.32
N GLU A 174 -14.97 1.10 -2.36
CA GLU A 174 -13.68 1.80 -2.41
C GLU A 174 -13.53 2.78 -1.22
N ASP A 175 -14.60 3.51 -0.90
CA ASP A 175 -14.62 4.45 0.22
C ASP A 175 -14.41 3.77 1.57
N ASP A 176 -15.05 2.62 1.80
CA ASP A 176 -14.91 1.90 3.07
C ASP A 176 -13.53 1.25 3.17
N LYS A 177 -13.01 0.70 2.07
CA LYS A 177 -11.63 0.22 2.00
C LYS A 177 -10.64 1.34 2.32
N ASN A 178 -10.80 2.53 1.74
CA ASN A 178 -9.89 3.66 1.94
C ASN A 178 -9.86 4.15 3.39
N LYS A 179 -10.96 4.03 4.14
CA LYS A 179 -11.02 4.39 5.56
C LYS A 179 -10.15 3.50 6.45
N ILE A 180 -10.06 2.19 6.14
CA ILE A 180 -9.41 1.19 6.99
C ILE A 180 -8.06 0.69 6.44
N SER A 181 -7.79 0.91 5.16
CA SER A 181 -6.61 0.35 4.51
C SER A 181 -5.29 0.91 5.04
N HIS A 182 -4.25 0.08 4.96
CA HIS A 182 -2.86 0.44 5.24
C HIS A 182 -2.41 1.70 4.49
N ARG A 183 -2.73 1.78 3.18
CA ARG A 183 -2.42 2.96 2.36
C ARG A 183 -3.22 4.18 2.80
N GLY A 184 -4.50 4.02 3.12
CA GLY A 184 -5.32 5.11 3.63
C GLY A 184 -4.76 5.69 4.94
N GLN A 185 -4.30 4.84 5.86
CA GLN A 185 -3.67 5.28 7.11
C GLN A 185 -2.36 6.04 6.84
N ALA A 186 -1.45 5.46 6.05
CA ALA A 186 -0.17 6.08 5.74
C ALA A 186 -0.35 7.42 5.02
N LEU A 187 -1.29 7.51 4.06
CA LEU A 187 -1.53 8.75 3.34
C LEU A 187 -2.15 9.84 4.23
N ARG A 188 -3.06 9.51 5.15
CA ARG A 188 -3.60 10.50 6.10
C ARG A 188 -2.48 11.12 6.94
N ASN A 189 -1.51 10.33 7.41
CA ASN A 189 -0.34 10.83 8.13
C ASN A 189 0.52 11.77 7.24
N VAL A 190 0.70 11.42 5.97
CA VAL A 190 1.40 12.28 4.99
C VAL A 190 0.67 13.61 4.80
N LEU A 191 -0.66 13.57 4.61
CA LEU A 191 -1.47 14.77 4.40
C LEU A 191 -1.46 15.69 5.63
N GLU A 192 -1.56 15.10 6.82
CA GLU A 192 -1.46 15.85 8.08
C GLU A 192 -0.09 16.52 8.23
N PHE A 193 0.99 15.78 7.97
CA PHE A 193 2.33 16.36 7.98
C PHE A 193 2.48 17.54 7.01
N LEU A 194 2.01 17.39 5.77
CA LEU A 194 2.12 18.45 4.76
C LEU A 194 1.29 19.68 5.11
N ARG A 195 0.09 19.52 5.67
CA ARG A 195 -0.75 20.65 6.15
C ARG A 195 -0.09 21.43 7.28
N ASN A 196 0.66 20.75 8.16
CA ASN A 196 1.31 21.38 9.31
C ASN A 196 2.64 22.04 8.95
N LYS A 197 3.26 21.65 7.84
CA LYS A 197 4.59 22.12 7.44
C LYS A 197 4.56 23.25 6.42
N PHE A 198 3.55 23.28 5.57
CA PHE A 198 3.42 24.19 4.44
C PHE A 198 2.08 24.92 4.46
#